data_e0974730cea5e3c3f470e65b09003617
#
_entry.id   e0974730cea5e3c3f470e65b09003617
#
_cell.length_a   1.000
_cell.length_b   1.000
_cell.length_c   1.000
_cell.angle_alpha   90.00
_cell.angle_beta   90.00
_cell.angle_gamma   90.00
#
_symmetry.space_group_name_H-M   'P 1'
#
loop_
_entity.id
_entity.type
_entity.pdbx_description
1 polymer ?
#
loop_
_entity_poly.entity_id
_entity_poly.type
_entity_poly.pdbx_seq_one_letter_code
_entity_poly.pdbx_strand_id
1 'polypeptide(L)'
;MRKNKFLNVLLCCLFAAMALVTTSCSEDTYEKDSSEKYTTQSELIGNLTRFNNSVQAYNMNTRASVSDDTKKIIIADITGAFHGARKGYKISQKVYDKRVVVASTLLGGVIYGGYRSWKAYKDSHKVIDGNLKPNIDGGKGGVGTEAPIKPFGLICAVLENGNVNTTAISNGNTVLTKQLELDNKVLTSVNLTQSQLNIGKLHNLLLAAYEGKIPLQNAYKIETNDENIKTAINSKEMAELCSKIGTKDESIYFSVNEPLPNKVMELFNEVFKETVTDNYSVVRLINKYEEEIEKTTELTEEQKNSIRSGLATALYSFNYWKNK
;
A
#
# COMPACT_ATOMS: atom_id res chain seq x y z
N MET A 1 11.61 -62.44 -11.02
CA MET A 1 12.20 -61.50 -12.04
C MET A 1 11.17 -60.67 -12.84
N ARG A 2 9.94 -60.45 -12.39
CA ARG A 2 8.93 -59.66 -13.14
C ARG A 2 8.69 -58.21 -12.64
N LYS A 3 9.12 -57.87 -11.40
CA LYS A 3 8.88 -56.55 -10.81
C LYS A 3 9.77 -55.42 -11.32
N ASN A 4 10.95 -55.72 -11.78
CA ASN A 4 11.90 -54.69 -12.24
C ASN A 4 11.62 -54.13 -13.64
N LYS A 5 10.88 -54.87 -14.49
CA LYS A 5 10.53 -54.36 -15.83
C LYS A 5 9.44 -53.28 -15.81
N PHE A 6 8.51 -53.35 -14.84
CA PHE A 6 7.45 -52.37 -14.73
C PHE A 6 7.94 -51.02 -14.20
N LEU A 7 8.91 -51.07 -13.26
CA LEU A 7 9.54 -49.86 -12.72
C LEU A 7 10.37 -49.11 -13.76
N ASN A 8 11.08 -49.83 -14.61
CA ASN A 8 11.88 -49.23 -15.68
C ASN A 8 11.01 -48.60 -16.78
N VAL A 9 9.85 -49.17 -17.09
CA VAL A 9 8.91 -48.59 -18.05
C VAL A 9 8.27 -47.33 -17.50
N LEU A 10 7.91 -47.34 -16.21
CA LEU A 10 7.36 -46.14 -15.53
C LEU A 10 8.39 -45.01 -15.45
N LEU A 11 9.67 -45.33 -15.20
CA LEU A 11 10.74 -44.35 -15.15
C LEU A 11 11.03 -43.75 -16.54
N CYS A 12 11.00 -44.57 -17.59
CA CYS A 12 11.14 -44.07 -18.98
C CYS A 12 9.99 -43.17 -19.42
N CYS A 13 8.74 -43.47 -19.01
CA CYS A 13 7.58 -42.58 -19.29
C CYS A 13 7.67 -41.26 -18.56
N LEU A 14 8.21 -41.24 -17.33
CA LEU A 14 8.43 -39.99 -16.57
C LEU A 14 9.53 -39.12 -17.20
N PHE A 15 10.62 -39.72 -17.71
CA PHE A 15 11.67 -38.97 -18.42
C PHE A 15 11.22 -38.47 -19.80
N ALA A 16 10.35 -39.20 -20.49
CA ALA A 16 9.79 -38.75 -21.78
C ALA A 16 8.80 -37.57 -21.58
N ALA A 17 8.05 -37.56 -20.48
CA ALA A 17 7.16 -36.44 -20.13
C ALA A 17 7.92 -35.18 -19.75
N MET A 18 9.10 -35.27 -19.11
CA MET A 18 9.95 -34.12 -18.80
C MET A 18 10.69 -33.58 -20.03
N ALA A 19 11.01 -34.40 -21.03
CA ALA A 19 11.70 -33.95 -22.25
C ALA A 19 10.79 -33.15 -23.20
N LEU A 20 9.46 -33.24 -23.05
CA LEU A 20 8.51 -32.48 -23.87
C LEU A 20 8.21 -31.06 -23.33
N VAL A 21 8.71 -30.71 -22.14
CA VAL A 21 8.52 -29.37 -21.52
C VAL A 21 9.71 -28.44 -21.80
N THR A 22 10.81 -28.92 -22.36
CA THR A 22 12.06 -28.15 -22.53
C THR A 22 12.36 -27.65 -23.96
N THR A 23 11.44 -27.82 -24.90
CA THR A 23 11.64 -27.31 -26.26
C THR A 23 10.62 -26.24 -26.61
N SER A 24 10.70 -25.09 -25.93
CA SER A 24 10.14 -23.84 -26.40
C SER A 24 10.86 -22.66 -25.73
N CYS A 25 12.16 -22.54 -26.02
CA CYS A 25 12.87 -21.28 -25.90
C CYS A 25 13.34 -20.91 -27.30
N SER A 26 12.58 -20.13 -28.02
CA SER A 26 13.06 -19.32 -29.12
C SER A 26 13.51 -17.98 -28.52
N GLU A 27 14.83 -17.73 -28.62
CA GLU A 27 15.40 -16.40 -28.46
C GLU A 27 14.76 -15.50 -29.53
N ASP A 28 13.92 -14.56 -29.09
CA ASP A 28 13.56 -13.40 -29.89
C ASP A 28 13.85 -12.14 -29.10
N THR A 29 14.68 -11.32 -29.71
CA THR A 29 15.11 -9.97 -29.41
C THR A 29 14.05 -9.11 -28.73
N TYR A 30 14.33 -8.70 -27.48
CA TYR A 30 13.49 -7.78 -26.73
C TYR A 30 13.96 -6.35 -26.92
N GLU A 31 13.22 -5.62 -27.73
CA GLU A 31 13.09 -4.17 -27.57
C GLU A 31 11.64 -3.76 -27.80
N LYS A 32 11.06 -3.12 -26.76
CA LYS A 32 9.87 -2.25 -26.80
C LYS A 32 8.55 -2.90 -27.22
N ASP A 33 7.83 -3.53 -26.30
CA ASP A 33 6.36 -3.46 -26.27
C ASP A 33 5.71 -4.43 -25.24
N SER A 34 6.28 -4.56 -24.04
CA SER A 34 5.72 -5.53 -23.07
C SER A 34 4.49 -5.01 -22.30
N SER A 35 4.25 -3.71 -22.26
CA SER A 35 3.13 -3.15 -21.49
C SER A 35 1.78 -3.27 -22.21
N GLU A 36 1.75 -3.10 -23.53
CA GLU A 36 0.50 -3.21 -24.30
C GLU A 36 0.02 -4.65 -24.48
N LYS A 37 0.93 -5.63 -24.56
CA LYS A 37 0.59 -7.02 -24.83
C LYS A 37 -0.09 -7.73 -23.64
N TYR A 38 0.24 -7.32 -22.41
CA TYR A 38 -0.41 -7.86 -21.20
C TYR A 38 -1.79 -7.25 -20.93
N THR A 39 -2.02 -6.01 -21.33
CA THR A 39 -3.27 -5.30 -21.07
C THR A 39 -4.45 -5.79 -21.91
N THR A 40 -4.21 -6.35 -23.10
CA THR A 40 -5.26 -6.83 -24.00
C THR A 40 -5.72 -8.26 -23.73
N GLN A 41 -4.98 -9.03 -22.91
CA GLN A 41 -5.30 -10.44 -22.62
C GLN A 41 -5.75 -10.68 -21.17
N SER A 42 -5.55 -9.74 -20.24
CA SER A 42 -5.94 -9.91 -18.85
C SER A 42 -7.45 -9.71 -18.67
N GLU A 43 -8.14 -10.74 -18.18
CA GLU A 43 -9.55 -10.67 -17.86
C GLU A 43 -9.81 -9.66 -16.72
N LEU A 44 -8.93 -9.63 -15.72
CA LEU A 44 -8.98 -8.68 -14.61
C LEU A 44 -8.97 -7.24 -15.13
N ILE A 45 -8.03 -6.90 -16.00
CA ILE A 45 -7.92 -5.54 -16.56
C ILE A 45 -9.16 -5.21 -17.40
N GLY A 46 -9.65 -6.17 -18.20
CA GLY A 46 -10.89 -5.99 -18.98
C GLY A 46 -12.11 -5.70 -18.12
N ASN A 47 -12.26 -6.41 -16.99
CA ASN A 47 -13.36 -6.21 -16.04
C ASN A 47 -13.28 -4.84 -15.36
N LEU A 48 -12.10 -4.48 -14.85
CA LEU A 48 -11.87 -3.18 -14.19
C LEU A 48 -12.07 -2.01 -15.16
N THR A 49 -11.58 -2.11 -16.38
CA THR A 49 -11.78 -1.07 -17.42
C THR A 49 -13.26 -0.87 -17.73
N ARG A 50 -14.03 -1.96 -17.93
CA ARG A 50 -15.49 -1.86 -18.17
C ARG A 50 -16.23 -1.22 -17.00
N PHE A 51 -15.86 -1.58 -15.77
CA PHE A 51 -16.41 -0.96 -14.57
C PHE A 51 -16.09 0.54 -14.52
N ASN A 52 -14.83 0.93 -14.70
CA ASN A 52 -14.40 2.33 -14.68
C ASN A 52 -15.18 3.16 -15.70
N ASN A 53 -15.29 2.70 -16.94
CA ASN A 53 -16.07 3.37 -17.99
C ASN A 53 -17.54 3.55 -17.59
N SER A 54 -18.15 2.56 -16.93
CA SER A 54 -19.53 2.63 -16.47
C SER A 54 -19.74 3.69 -15.37
N VAL A 55 -18.78 3.81 -14.45
CA VAL A 55 -18.85 4.79 -13.34
C VAL A 55 -18.60 6.20 -13.85
N GLN A 56 -17.65 6.39 -14.76
CA GLN A 56 -17.37 7.68 -15.40
C GLN A 56 -18.59 8.20 -16.18
N ALA A 57 -19.22 7.37 -16.98
CA ALA A 57 -20.44 7.74 -17.73
C ALA A 57 -21.58 8.19 -16.81
N TYR A 58 -21.72 7.60 -15.61
CA TYR A 58 -22.75 7.98 -14.64
C TYR A 58 -22.43 9.31 -13.94
N ASN A 59 -21.14 9.60 -13.67
CA ASN A 59 -20.72 10.75 -12.85
C ASN A 59 -20.48 12.04 -13.65
N MET A 60 -20.68 12.06 -14.97
CA MET A 60 -20.51 13.29 -15.78
C MET A 60 -21.36 14.49 -15.31
N ASN A 61 -22.37 14.26 -14.46
CA ASN A 61 -23.29 15.28 -13.97
C ASN A 61 -23.05 15.69 -12.49
N THR A 62 -22.10 15.09 -11.78
CA THR A 62 -21.85 15.39 -10.37
C THR A 62 -20.55 16.18 -10.21
N ARG A 63 -20.63 17.41 -9.66
CA ARG A 63 -19.43 18.17 -9.30
C ARG A 63 -18.68 17.44 -8.18
N ALA A 64 -17.39 17.16 -8.40
CA ALA A 64 -16.51 16.63 -7.37
C ALA A 64 -16.44 17.60 -6.19
N SER A 65 -16.66 17.10 -4.96
CA SER A 65 -16.62 17.91 -3.74
C SER A 65 -15.19 18.14 -3.21
N VAL A 66 -14.18 17.49 -3.80
CA VAL A 66 -12.80 17.50 -3.34
C VAL A 66 -11.89 18.14 -4.39
N SER A 67 -10.99 19.03 -3.96
CA SER A 67 -10.08 19.74 -4.87
C SER A 67 -9.12 18.79 -5.61
N ASP A 68 -8.67 19.20 -6.80
CA ASP A 68 -7.72 18.41 -7.58
C ASP A 68 -6.38 18.23 -6.86
N ASP A 69 -5.95 19.21 -6.07
CA ASP A 69 -4.71 19.10 -5.29
C ASP A 69 -4.87 18.08 -4.16
N THR A 70 -6.02 18.07 -3.47
CA THR A 70 -6.33 17.02 -2.49
C THR A 70 -6.33 15.63 -3.13
N LYS A 71 -6.92 15.48 -4.32
CA LYS A 71 -6.90 14.20 -5.05
C LYS A 71 -5.48 13.75 -5.42
N LYS A 72 -4.62 14.69 -5.84
CA LYS A 72 -3.19 14.38 -6.11
C LYS A 72 -2.46 13.86 -4.87
N ILE A 73 -2.71 14.46 -3.70
CA ILE A 73 -2.14 14.01 -2.43
C ILE A 73 -2.61 12.58 -2.13
N ILE A 74 -3.91 12.31 -2.22
CA ILE A 74 -4.48 11.00 -1.94
C ILE A 74 -3.91 9.95 -2.92
N ILE A 75 -3.76 10.26 -4.19
CA ILE A 75 -3.14 9.36 -5.18
C ILE A 75 -1.67 9.08 -4.84
N ALA A 76 -0.94 10.06 -4.34
CA ALA A 76 0.43 9.84 -3.87
C ALA A 76 0.47 8.89 -2.67
N ASP A 77 -0.50 8.96 -1.75
CA ASP A 77 -0.67 8.07 -0.62
C ASP A 77 -0.93 6.62 -1.07
N ILE A 78 -1.92 6.46 -1.94
CA ILE A 78 -2.33 5.17 -2.50
C ILE A 78 -1.13 4.49 -3.19
N THR A 79 -0.47 5.22 -4.09
CA THR A 79 0.68 4.72 -4.84
C THR A 79 1.86 4.42 -3.93
N GLY A 80 2.11 5.28 -2.93
CA GLY A 80 3.14 5.07 -1.93
C GLY A 80 2.88 3.82 -1.09
N ALA A 81 1.66 3.62 -0.61
CA ALA A 81 1.29 2.45 0.18
C ALA A 81 1.42 1.15 -0.62
N PHE A 82 0.99 1.13 -1.87
CA PHE A 82 1.15 -0.01 -2.77
C PHE A 82 2.64 -0.35 -3.00
N HIS A 83 3.46 0.61 -3.40
CA HIS A 83 4.88 0.39 -3.68
C HIS A 83 5.66 0.02 -2.42
N GLY A 84 5.37 0.69 -1.30
CA GLY A 84 5.98 0.39 0.00
C GLY A 84 5.67 -1.02 0.47
N ALA A 85 4.43 -1.48 0.35
CA ALA A 85 4.01 -2.83 0.67
C ALA A 85 4.74 -3.87 -0.21
N ARG A 86 4.79 -3.65 -1.52
CA ARG A 86 5.55 -4.53 -2.44
C ARG A 86 7.03 -4.59 -2.10
N LYS A 87 7.62 -3.45 -1.74
CA LYS A 87 9.04 -3.43 -1.37
C LYS A 87 9.28 -4.15 -0.05
N GLY A 88 8.46 -3.90 0.97
CA GLY A 88 8.52 -4.59 2.26
C GLY A 88 8.44 -6.10 2.10
N TYR A 89 7.54 -6.61 1.25
CA TYR A 89 7.47 -8.01 0.87
C TYR A 89 8.79 -8.49 0.23
N LYS A 90 9.24 -7.84 -0.85
CA LYS A 90 10.41 -8.29 -1.62
C LYS A 90 11.70 -8.37 -0.83
N ILE A 91 11.91 -7.45 0.12
CA ILE A 91 13.14 -7.44 0.92
C ILE A 91 13.12 -8.49 2.03
N SER A 92 11.94 -8.86 2.54
CA SER A 92 11.80 -9.78 3.67
C SER A 92 11.59 -11.24 3.27
N GLN A 93 10.97 -11.53 2.12
CA GLN A 93 10.59 -12.90 1.70
C GLN A 93 11.75 -13.90 1.59
N LYS A 94 12.98 -13.40 1.38
CA LYS A 94 14.16 -14.25 1.23
C LYS A 94 14.84 -14.62 2.55
N VAL A 95 14.47 -13.93 3.62
CA VAL A 95 15.21 -13.99 4.91
C VAL A 95 14.32 -14.49 6.04
N TYR A 96 13.02 -14.20 5.99
CA TYR A 96 12.09 -14.39 7.10
C TYR A 96 10.96 -15.36 6.77
N ASP A 97 10.32 -15.87 7.82
CA ASP A 97 9.10 -16.65 7.69
C ASP A 97 7.90 -15.79 7.23
N LYS A 98 6.81 -16.45 6.84
CA LYS A 98 5.63 -15.81 6.28
C LYS A 98 5.03 -14.71 7.17
N ARG A 99 5.10 -14.85 8.50
CA ARG A 99 4.46 -13.88 9.43
C ARG A 99 5.26 -12.59 9.49
N VAL A 100 6.60 -12.70 9.55
CA VAL A 100 7.50 -11.54 9.49
C VAL A 100 7.40 -10.84 8.13
N VAL A 101 7.25 -11.61 7.04
CA VAL A 101 7.06 -11.07 5.69
C VAL A 101 5.76 -10.27 5.62
N VAL A 102 4.65 -10.77 6.17
CA VAL A 102 3.38 -10.03 6.25
C VAL A 102 3.56 -8.74 7.04
N ALA A 103 4.19 -8.78 8.21
CA ALA A 103 4.46 -7.58 9.00
C ALA A 103 5.32 -6.56 8.23
N SER A 104 6.37 -7.00 7.54
CA SER A 104 7.23 -6.13 6.71
C SER A 104 6.48 -5.50 5.54
N THR A 105 5.55 -6.24 4.94
CA THR A 105 4.67 -5.75 3.87
C THR A 105 3.79 -4.59 4.37
N LEU A 106 3.13 -4.79 5.50
CA LEU A 106 2.28 -3.78 6.13
C LEU A 106 3.09 -2.53 6.51
N LEU A 107 4.22 -2.71 7.18
CA LEU A 107 5.11 -1.63 7.60
C LEU A 107 5.63 -0.82 6.40
N GLY A 108 6.07 -1.50 5.35
CA GLY A 108 6.54 -0.84 4.13
C GLY A 108 5.45 0.06 3.52
N GLY A 109 4.22 -0.46 3.43
CA GLY A 109 3.07 0.31 2.92
C GLY A 109 2.76 1.55 3.74
N VAL A 110 2.69 1.41 5.05
CA VAL A 110 2.41 2.54 5.97
C VAL A 110 3.50 3.61 5.90
N ILE A 111 4.76 3.19 6.02
CA ILE A 111 5.89 4.12 6.10
C ILE A 111 6.06 4.89 4.80
N TYR A 112 6.07 4.20 3.67
CA TYR A 112 6.28 4.86 2.39
C TYR A 112 5.04 5.62 1.92
N GLY A 113 3.83 5.09 2.16
CA GLY A 113 2.58 5.81 1.91
C GLY A 113 2.52 7.13 2.66
N GLY A 114 2.72 7.12 3.98
CA GLY A 114 2.70 8.33 4.81
C GLY A 114 3.76 9.36 4.40
N TYR A 115 4.96 8.92 4.06
CA TYR A 115 5.99 9.83 3.54
C TYR A 115 5.60 10.47 2.21
N ARG A 116 5.08 9.70 1.26
CA ARG A 116 4.65 10.22 -0.06
C ARG A 116 3.51 11.22 0.07
N SER A 117 2.57 10.96 0.96
CA SER A 117 1.50 11.87 1.33
C SER A 117 2.04 13.21 1.82
N TRP A 118 2.87 13.15 2.84
CA TRP A 118 3.49 14.33 3.43
C TRP A 118 4.28 15.16 2.42
N LYS A 119 5.05 14.49 1.56
CA LYS A 119 5.80 15.15 0.48
C LYS A 119 4.85 15.84 -0.51
N ALA A 120 3.83 15.14 -0.99
CA ALA A 120 2.85 15.69 -1.92
C ALA A 120 2.09 16.89 -1.33
N TYR A 121 1.74 16.80 -0.04
CA TYR A 121 1.11 17.92 0.68
C TYR A 121 2.02 19.16 0.72
N LYS A 122 3.29 19.00 1.08
CA LYS A 122 4.25 20.13 1.09
C LYS A 122 4.45 20.72 -0.30
N ASP A 123 4.56 19.88 -1.31
CA ASP A 123 4.77 20.31 -2.69
C ASP A 123 3.56 21.09 -3.23
N SER A 124 2.33 20.67 -2.88
CA SER A 124 1.08 21.32 -3.29
C SER A 124 0.85 22.66 -2.60
N HIS A 125 1.22 22.79 -1.34
CA HIS A 125 0.93 23.99 -0.56
C HIS A 125 2.06 25.01 -0.59
N LYS A 126 3.14 24.78 -1.37
CA LYS A 126 4.33 25.66 -1.45
C LYS A 126 4.55 26.35 -0.10
N VAL A 127 4.87 25.57 0.93
CA VAL A 127 5.02 26.11 2.28
C VAL A 127 6.15 27.15 2.23
N ILE A 128 5.74 28.41 2.12
CA ILE A 128 6.62 29.59 2.02
C ILE A 128 7.34 29.82 3.36
N ASP A 129 6.84 29.19 4.43
CA ASP A 129 7.43 29.27 5.76
C ASP A 129 8.29 28.05 6.06
N GLY A 130 9.60 28.28 6.18
CA GLY A 130 10.58 27.30 6.67
C GLY A 130 10.33 26.77 8.09
N ASN A 131 9.13 26.98 8.65
CA ASN A 131 8.74 26.64 10.02
C ASN A 131 7.89 25.39 10.18
N LEU A 132 7.41 24.77 9.08
CA LEU A 132 6.82 23.43 9.15
C LEU A 132 7.89 22.36 8.96
N LYS A 133 8.92 22.41 9.79
CA LYS A 133 9.74 21.23 10.05
C LYS A 133 8.86 20.29 10.87
N PRO A 134 8.73 19.00 10.49
CA PRO A 134 8.22 18.03 11.44
C PRO A 134 9.08 18.18 12.70
N ASN A 135 8.44 18.48 13.83
CA ASN A 135 9.13 18.58 15.11
C ASN A 135 9.47 17.16 15.56
N ILE A 136 10.52 16.63 14.96
CA ILE A 136 10.95 15.23 15.04
C ILE A 136 11.75 14.99 16.30
N ASP A 137 12.34 16.06 16.84
CA ASP A 137 13.10 16.01 18.06
C ASP A 137 12.60 17.03 19.07
N GLY A 138 12.24 16.57 20.25
CA GLY A 138 12.15 17.40 21.44
C GLY A 138 13.51 17.98 21.87
N GLY A 139 14.39 18.30 20.95
CA GLY A 139 15.71 18.81 21.27
C GLY A 139 16.56 19.21 20.06
N LYS A 140 16.73 20.53 19.93
CA LYS A 140 17.80 21.27 19.22
C LYS A 140 17.83 21.17 17.70
N GLY A 141 17.52 22.31 17.06
CA GLY A 141 17.53 22.55 15.63
C GLY A 141 18.87 22.23 14.95
N GLY A 142 18.76 21.47 13.89
CA GLY A 142 19.78 21.22 12.90
C GLY A 142 19.14 21.11 11.52
N VAL A 143 19.65 21.88 10.55
CA VAL A 143 19.32 21.73 9.14
C VAL A 143 19.98 20.44 8.67
N GLY A 144 19.22 19.33 8.68
CA GLY A 144 19.67 18.04 8.18
C GLY A 144 18.56 17.37 7.40
N THR A 145 18.89 16.68 6.34
CA THR A 145 18.05 15.70 5.66
C THR A 145 17.78 14.55 6.67
N GLU A 146 16.82 14.78 7.57
CA GLU A 146 16.52 13.81 8.63
C GLU A 146 15.85 12.60 8.05
N ALA A 147 16.35 11.44 8.43
CA ALA A 147 15.73 10.15 8.16
C ALA A 147 14.28 10.19 8.62
N PRO A 148 13.35 9.58 7.86
CA PRO A 148 11.93 9.59 8.21
C PRO A 148 11.74 9.01 9.60
N ILE A 149 10.82 9.61 10.34
CA ILE A 149 10.42 9.16 11.67
C ILE A 149 10.12 7.66 11.64
N LYS A 150 10.62 6.93 12.62
CA LYS A 150 10.31 5.53 12.83
C LYS A 150 9.16 5.40 13.84
N PRO A 151 7.88 5.52 13.45
CA PRO A 151 6.76 5.50 14.38
C PRO A 151 6.38 4.07 14.81
N PHE A 152 7.37 3.26 15.12
CA PHE A 152 7.19 1.82 15.33
C PHE A 152 6.26 1.49 16.51
N GLY A 153 6.35 2.24 17.61
CA GLY A 153 5.48 2.01 18.75
C GLY A 153 3.99 2.19 18.41
N LEU A 154 3.67 3.23 17.65
CA LEU A 154 2.31 3.48 17.19
C LEU A 154 1.83 2.39 16.23
N ILE A 155 2.68 2.01 15.29
CA ILE A 155 2.41 0.93 14.34
C ILE A 155 2.16 -0.38 15.06
N CYS A 156 3.00 -0.73 16.05
CA CYS A 156 2.85 -1.94 16.85
C CYS A 156 1.52 -1.97 17.60
N ALA A 157 1.15 -0.89 18.27
CA ALA A 157 -0.10 -0.80 19.02
C ALA A 157 -1.33 -1.07 18.14
N VAL A 158 -1.33 -0.56 16.90
CA VAL A 158 -2.45 -0.82 15.98
C VAL A 158 -2.44 -2.24 15.44
N LEU A 159 -1.27 -2.78 15.11
CA LEU A 159 -1.17 -4.14 14.57
C LEU A 159 -1.54 -5.21 15.61
N GLU A 160 -1.17 -5.01 16.88
CA GLU A 160 -1.47 -5.97 17.95
C GLU A 160 -2.92 -5.93 18.41
N ASN A 161 -3.43 -4.74 18.66
CA ASN A 161 -4.70 -4.55 19.35
C ASN A 161 -5.85 -4.16 18.42
N GLY A 162 -5.56 -3.79 17.16
CA GLY A 162 -6.57 -3.31 16.19
C GLY A 162 -7.27 -2.01 16.58
N ASN A 163 -7.20 -1.62 17.86
CA ASN A 163 -7.93 -0.50 18.47
C ASN A 163 -6.98 0.38 19.28
N VAL A 164 -6.32 1.32 18.61
CA VAL A 164 -5.67 2.41 19.32
C VAL A 164 -6.73 3.45 19.67
N ASN A 165 -6.74 3.91 20.92
CA ASN A 165 -7.58 5.03 21.34
C ASN A 165 -7.07 6.32 20.69
N THR A 166 -7.56 6.62 19.49
CA THR A 166 -7.17 7.80 18.71
C THR A 166 -7.59 9.08 19.39
N THR A 167 -8.63 9.08 20.23
CA THR A 167 -9.02 10.24 21.03
C THR A 167 -7.94 10.61 22.05
N ALA A 168 -7.39 9.62 22.74
CA ALA A 168 -6.29 9.84 23.68
C ALA A 168 -5.03 10.32 22.95
N ILE A 169 -4.73 9.76 21.76
CA ILE A 169 -3.60 10.18 20.94
C ILE A 169 -3.78 11.61 20.42
N SER A 170 -4.99 11.97 20.02
CA SER A 170 -5.33 13.34 19.54
C SER A 170 -5.50 14.36 20.66
N ASN A 171 -5.22 14.01 21.90
CA ASN A 171 -5.40 14.89 23.07
C ASN A 171 -6.82 15.47 23.17
N GLY A 172 -7.83 14.69 22.80
CA GLY A 172 -9.22 15.11 22.82
C GLY A 172 -9.65 16.04 21.68
N ASN A 173 -8.78 16.29 20.69
CA ASN A 173 -9.14 17.08 19.52
C ASN A 173 -10.15 16.32 18.63
N THR A 174 -11.43 16.72 18.72
CA THR A 174 -12.54 16.04 18.01
C THR A 174 -12.40 16.09 16.49
N VAL A 175 -11.84 17.18 15.94
CA VAL A 175 -11.62 17.30 14.48
C VAL A 175 -10.56 16.30 14.03
N LEU A 176 -9.46 16.22 14.75
CA LEU A 176 -8.40 15.28 14.46
C LEU A 176 -8.88 13.84 14.60
N THR A 177 -9.64 13.52 15.67
CA THR A 177 -10.22 12.18 15.86
C THR A 177 -11.09 11.78 14.68
N LYS A 178 -11.97 12.69 14.19
CA LYS A 178 -12.79 12.42 12.99
C LYS A 178 -11.98 12.20 11.71
N GLN A 179 -10.80 12.82 11.60
CA GLN A 179 -9.90 12.59 10.47
C GLN A 179 -9.17 11.25 10.58
N LEU A 180 -8.83 10.81 11.79
CA LEU A 180 -8.12 9.56 12.04
C LEU A 180 -9.04 8.33 11.98
N GLU A 181 -10.31 8.49 12.34
CA GLU A 181 -11.29 7.41 12.40
C GLU A 181 -12.33 7.53 11.29
N LEU A 182 -12.80 6.38 10.85
CA LEU A 182 -13.91 6.26 9.91
C LEU A 182 -15.22 6.01 10.69
N ASP A 183 -16.31 6.51 10.14
CA ASP A 183 -17.66 6.17 10.62
C ASP A 183 -17.89 4.65 10.56
N ASN A 184 -18.53 4.08 11.58
CA ASN A 184 -18.83 2.65 11.63
C ASN A 184 -19.64 2.17 10.42
N LYS A 185 -20.54 3.02 9.88
CA LYS A 185 -21.29 2.66 8.66
C LYS A 185 -20.38 2.48 7.46
N VAL A 186 -19.33 3.31 7.35
CA VAL A 186 -18.31 3.19 6.30
C VAL A 186 -17.50 1.92 6.52
N LEU A 187 -17.03 1.67 7.75
CA LEU A 187 -16.24 0.48 8.09
C LEU A 187 -16.99 -0.83 7.84
N THR A 188 -18.29 -0.88 8.15
CA THR A 188 -19.12 -2.09 7.95
C THR A 188 -19.54 -2.31 6.51
N SER A 189 -19.38 -1.32 5.64
CA SER A 189 -19.77 -1.39 4.22
C SER A 189 -18.62 -1.70 3.27
N VAL A 190 -17.37 -1.68 3.76
CA VAL A 190 -16.20 -1.96 2.95
C VAL A 190 -15.77 -3.43 3.04
N ASN A 191 -15.45 -4.04 1.90
CA ASN A 191 -15.03 -5.44 1.80
C ASN A 191 -13.52 -5.63 2.05
N LEU A 192 -12.99 -4.98 3.06
CA LEU A 192 -11.61 -5.15 3.51
C LEU A 192 -11.60 -5.71 4.93
N THR A 193 -10.65 -6.59 5.23
CA THR A 193 -10.47 -7.13 6.58
C THR A 193 -9.95 -6.06 7.53
N GLN A 194 -10.16 -6.26 8.83
CA GLN A 194 -9.65 -5.35 9.86
C GLN A 194 -8.13 -5.15 9.77
N SER A 195 -7.37 -6.20 9.48
CA SER A 195 -5.92 -6.11 9.31
C SER A 195 -5.52 -5.23 8.12
N GLN A 196 -6.26 -5.29 7.02
CA GLN A 196 -6.05 -4.41 5.87
C GLN A 196 -6.42 -2.96 6.19
N LEU A 197 -7.56 -2.75 6.85
CA LEU A 197 -8.00 -1.42 7.30
C LEU A 197 -7.02 -0.75 8.27
N ASN A 198 -6.31 -1.54 9.09
CA ASN A 198 -5.28 -1.04 9.98
C ASN A 198 -4.13 -0.33 9.23
N ILE A 199 -3.85 -0.69 7.98
CA ILE A 199 -2.86 0.01 7.15
C ILE A 199 -3.26 1.47 6.95
N GLY A 200 -4.49 1.70 6.51
CA GLY A 200 -5.01 3.06 6.33
C GLY A 200 -5.10 3.85 7.63
N LYS A 201 -5.50 3.20 8.74
CA LYS A 201 -5.52 3.82 10.06
C LYS A 201 -4.12 4.27 10.51
N LEU A 202 -3.12 3.39 10.35
CA LEU A 202 -1.72 3.69 10.66
C LEU A 202 -1.16 4.80 9.77
N HIS A 203 -1.52 4.80 8.49
CA HIS A 203 -1.16 5.85 7.56
C HIS A 203 -1.63 7.22 8.06
N ASN A 204 -2.90 7.35 8.46
CA ASN A 204 -3.44 8.62 8.98
C ASN A 204 -2.75 9.05 10.28
N LEU A 205 -2.46 8.10 11.17
CA LEU A 205 -1.71 8.38 12.40
C LEU A 205 -0.32 8.91 12.08
N LEU A 206 0.36 8.32 11.10
CA LEU A 206 1.67 8.78 10.66
C LEU A 206 1.61 10.19 10.04
N LEU A 207 0.58 10.49 9.25
CA LEU A 207 0.35 11.84 8.71
C LEU A 207 0.14 12.87 9.83
N ALA A 208 -0.70 12.56 10.80
CA ALA A 208 -0.93 13.45 11.93
C ALA A 208 0.36 13.70 12.73
N ALA A 209 1.24 12.70 12.81
CA ALA A 209 2.54 12.83 13.41
C ALA A 209 3.48 13.71 12.57
N TYR A 210 3.53 13.55 11.26
CA TYR A 210 4.31 14.42 10.36
C TYR A 210 3.84 15.88 10.41
N GLU A 211 2.55 16.11 10.61
CA GLU A 211 1.99 17.46 10.76
C GLU A 211 2.18 18.03 12.18
N GLY A 212 2.81 17.30 13.10
CA GLY A 212 2.99 17.72 14.50
C GLY A 212 1.71 17.75 15.31
N LYS A 213 0.61 17.16 14.84
CA LYS A 213 -0.69 17.14 15.53
C LYS A 213 -0.75 16.08 16.62
N ILE A 214 0.12 15.08 16.55
CA ILE A 214 0.28 14.04 17.56
C ILE A 214 1.68 14.16 18.14
N PRO A 215 1.84 14.23 19.47
CA PRO A 215 3.14 14.21 20.09
C PRO A 215 3.75 12.81 19.92
N LEU A 216 4.75 12.72 19.07
CA LEU A 216 5.44 11.48 18.71
C LEU A 216 6.01 10.74 19.93
N GLN A 217 6.52 11.47 20.89
CA GLN A 217 7.17 10.90 22.09
C GLN A 217 6.28 9.95 22.89
N ASN A 218 4.97 10.19 22.93
CA ASN A 218 4.03 9.30 23.63
C ASN A 218 3.61 8.07 22.82
N ALA A 219 3.72 8.14 21.51
CA ALA A 219 3.38 7.03 20.61
C ALA A 219 4.48 5.97 20.49
N TYR A 220 5.73 6.33 20.84
CA TYR A 220 6.89 5.43 20.68
C TYR A 220 7.16 4.50 21.87
N LYS A 221 6.46 4.66 22.98
CA LYS A 221 6.70 3.88 24.19
C LYS A 221 5.94 2.54 24.25
N ILE A 222 5.13 2.26 23.26
CA ILE A 222 4.37 1.03 23.22
C ILE A 222 5.28 -0.07 22.68
N GLU A 223 5.73 -0.95 23.57
CA GLU A 223 6.45 -2.16 23.20
C GLU A 223 5.49 -3.18 22.62
N THR A 224 5.90 -3.82 21.55
CA THR A 224 5.12 -4.94 20.99
C THR A 224 5.46 -6.25 21.69
N ASN A 225 4.43 -7.05 21.96
CA ASN A 225 4.59 -8.44 22.42
C ASN A 225 4.57 -9.43 21.23
N ASP A 226 4.24 -8.98 20.02
CA ASP A 226 4.31 -9.81 18.81
C ASP A 226 5.74 -9.88 18.28
N GLU A 227 6.38 -11.03 18.45
CA GLU A 227 7.75 -11.26 18.03
C GLU A 227 7.94 -11.14 16.51
N ASN A 228 6.92 -11.37 15.70
CA ASN A 228 7.02 -11.19 14.25
C ASN A 228 7.09 -9.72 13.86
N ILE A 229 6.25 -8.88 14.49
CA ILE A 229 6.27 -7.43 14.31
C ILE A 229 7.60 -6.87 14.82
N LYS A 230 8.04 -7.29 16.00
CA LYS A 230 9.32 -6.89 16.59
C LYS A 230 10.50 -7.26 15.69
N THR A 231 10.50 -8.47 15.15
CA THR A 231 11.51 -8.94 14.20
C THR A 231 11.50 -8.09 12.93
N ALA A 232 10.33 -7.84 12.36
CA ALA A 232 10.20 -7.03 11.14
C ALA A 232 10.72 -5.60 11.35
N ILE A 233 10.36 -4.96 12.46
CA ILE A 233 10.76 -3.58 12.80
C ILE A 233 12.27 -3.47 12.98
N ASN A 234 12.88 -4.43 13.68
CA ASN A 234 14.30 -4.41 13.99
C ASN A 234 15.16 -5.04 12.88
N SER A 235 14.55 -5.46 11.77
CA SER A 235 15.26 -6.08 10.67
C SER A 235 16.19 -5.09 9.94
N LYS A 236 17.31 -5.62 9.45
CA LYS A 236 18.22 -4.87 8.58
C LYS A 236 17.51 -4.38 7.32
N GLU A 237 16.63 -5.20 6.79
CA GLU A 237 15.85 -4.93 5.58
C GLU A 237 14.92 -3.74 5.77
N MET A 238 14.23 -3.66 6.92
CA MET A 238 13.37 -2.51 7.24
C MET A 238 14.20 -1.25 7.48
N ALA A 239 15.36 -1.36 8.14
CA ALA A 239 16.27 -0.24 8.31
C ALA A 239 16.78 0.28 6.94
N GLU A 240 17.11 -0.64 6.01
CA GLU A 240 17.49 -0.28 4.64
C GLU A 240 16.33 0.44 3.92
N LEU A 241 15.12 -0.12 3.97
CA LEU A 241 13.93 0.51 3.37
C LEU A 241 13.76 1.95 3.87
N CYS A 242 13.81 2.16 5.18
CA CYS A 242 13.71 3.50 5.77
C CYS A 242 14.83 4.44 5.32
N SER A 243 16.06 3.92 5.15
CA SER A 243 17.21 4.72 4.73
C SER A 243 17.12 5.24 3.29
N LYS A 244 16.30 4.62 2.45
CA LYS A 244 16.12 5.00 1.04
C LYS A 244 15.04 6.07 0.83
N ILE A 245 14.18 6.28 1.82
CA ILE A 245 13.12 7.29 1.77
C ILE A 245 13.74 8.69 1.78
N GLY A 246 13.31 9.56 0.87
CA GLY A 246 13.81 10.93 0.74
C GLY A 246 15.18 11.06 0.06
N THR A 247 15.78 9.96 -0.40
CA THR A 247 17.05 9.98 -1.13
C THR A 247 16.83 10.22 -2.63
N LYS A 248 17.90 10.50 -3.37
CA LYS A 248 17.87 10.65 -4.84
C LYS A 248 17.42 9.35 -5.54
N ASP A 249 17.70 8.20 -4.94
CA ASP A 249 17.40 6.89 -5.49
C ASP A 249 16.01 6.36 -5.06
N GLU A 250 15.24 7.15 -4.32
CA GLU A 250 13.93 6.75 -3.77
C GLU A 250 13.02 6.14 -4.85
N SER A 251 12.83 6.85 -5.96
CA SER A 251 11.93 6.41 -7.02
C SER A 251 12.37 5.07 -7.64
N ILE A 252 13.67 4.90 -7.84
CA ILE A 252 14.24 3.64 -8.39
C ILE A 252 14.11 2.51 -7.36
N TYR A 253 14.42 2.80 -6.09
CA TYR A 253 14.37 1.79 -5.03
C TYR A 253 12.95 1.25 -4.80
N PHE A 254 11.95 2.12 -4.82
CA PHE A 254 10.54 1.74 -4.62
C PHE A 254 9.80 1.38 -5.92
N SER A 255 10.44 1.54 -7.08
CA SER A 255 9.84 1.07 -8.34
C SER A 255 9.66 -0.45 -8.30
N VAL A 256 8.50 -0.89 -8.73
CA VAL A 256 8.16 -2.32 -8.81
C VAL A 256 7.83 -2.62 -10.26
N ASN A 257 8.70 -3.38 -10.92
CA ASN A 257 8.45 -3.82 -12.28
C ASN A 257 7.54 -5.06 -12.28
N GLU A 258 6.26 -4.82 -12.05
CA GLU A 258 5.20 -5.83 -12.09
C GLU A 258 4.02 -5.24 -12.87
N PRO A 259 3.93 -5.52 -14.18
CA PRO A 259 2.97 -4.84 -15.06
C PRO A 259 1.53 -4.93 -14.61
N LEU A 260 1.05 -6.12 -14.24
CA LEU A 260 -0.35 -6.35 -13.90
C LEU A 260 -0.79 -5.63 -12.61
N PRO A 261 -0.12 -5.78 -11.45
CA PRO A 261 -0.45 -5.02 -10.25
C PRO A 261 -0.37 -3.52 -10.44
N ASN A 262 0.65 -3.03 -11.17
CA ASN A 262 0.78 -1.62 -11.48
C ASN A 262 -0.40 -1.12 -12.30
N LYS A 263 -0.84 -1.87 -13.32
CA LYS A 263 -1.98 -1.49 -14.16
C LYS A 263 -3.29 -1.45 -13.38
N VAL A 264 -3.50 -2.39 -12.45
CA VAL A 264 -4.66 -2.37 -11.54
C VAL A 264 -4.67 -1.07 -10.73
N MET A 265 -3.53 -0.67 -10.15
CA MET A 265 -3.45 0.56 -9.36
C MET A 265 -3.55 1.84 -10.20
N GLU A 266 -3.05 1.84 -11.43
CA GLU A 266 -3.25 2.94 -12.38
C GLU A 266 -4.75 3.14 -12.66
N LEU A 267 -5.47 2.07 -13.04
CA LEU A 267 -6.91 2.11 -13.29
C LEU A 267 -7.69 2.59 -12.06
N PHE A 268 -7.29 2.15 -10.86
CA PHE A 268 -7.91 2.63 -9.62
C PHE A 268 -7.68 4.13 -9.42
N ASN A 269 -6.46 4.60 -9.59
CA ASN A 269 -6.11 6.01 -9.42
C ASN A 269 -6.83 6.91 -10.44
N GLU A 270 -6.96 6.47 -11.68
CA GLU A 270 -7.68 7.19 -12.74
C GLU A 270 -9.15 7.37 -12.36
N VAL A 271 -9.86 6.27 -12.06
CA VAL A 271 -11.27 6.35 -11.70
C VAL A 271 -11.49 7.07 -10.37
N PHE A 272 -10.61 6.89 -9.40
CA PHE A 272 -10.65 7.61 -8.12
C PHE A 272 -10.61 9.12 -8.35
N LYS A 273 -9.66 9.60 -9.16
CA LYS A 273 -9.51 11.02 -9.46
C LYS A 273 -10.79 11.62 -10.08
N GLU A 274 -11.45 10.89 -10.94
CA GLU A 274 -12.58 11.41 -11.72
C GLU A 274 -13.92 11.28 -11.00
N THR A 275 -14.08 10.24 -10.16
CA THR A 275 -15.41 9.86 -9.69
C THR A 275 -15.66 9.98 -8.20
N VAL A 276 -14.59 10.12 -7.39
CA VAL A 276 -14.74 10.16 -5.94
C VAL A 276 -15.17 11.54 -5.45
N THR A 277 -16.25 11.54 -4.67
CA THR A 277 -16.86 12.74 -4.08
C THR A 277 -17.03 12.64 -2.57
N ASP A 278 -17.15 11.43 -2.02
CA ASP A 278 -17.41 11.14 -0.61
C ASP A 278 -16.88 9.76 -0.19
N ASN A 279 -16.98 9.43 1.08
CA ASN A 279 -16.53 8.13 1.59
C ASN A 279 -17.27 6.94 0.95
N TYR A 280 -18.55 7.09 0.58
CA TYR A 280 -19.32 6.00 -0.01
C TYR A 280 -18.90 5.73 -1.44
N SER A 281 -18.55 6.76 -2.22
CA SER A 281 -17.97 6.58 -3.55
C SER A 281 -16.63 5.86 -3.48
N VAL A 282 -15.77 6.18 -2.48
CA VAL A 282 -14.53 5.44 -2.23
C VAL A 282 -14.81 3.97 -1.91
N VAL A 283 -15.74 3.69 -0.98
CA VAL A 283 -16.13 2.33 -0.59
C VAL A 283 -16.63 1.53 -1.80
N ARG A 284 -17.47 2.15 -2.64
CA ARG A 284 -17.98 1.49 -3.85
C ARG A 284 -16.86 1.08 -4.80
N LEU A 285 -15.87 1.96 -5.00
CA LEU A 285 -14.70 1.64 -5.83
C LEU A 285 -13.89 0.49 -5.22
N ILE A 286 -13.57 0.59 -3.92
CA ILE A 286 -12.80 -0.44 -3.21
C ILE A 286 -13.49 -1.79 -3.31
N ASN A 287 -14.80 -1.86 -3.02
CA ASN A 287 -15.54 -3.12 -3.01
C ASN A 287 -15.54 -3.78 -4.39
N LYS A 288 -15.67 -2.99 -5.46
CA LYS A 288 -15.61 -3.54 -6.82
C LYS A 288 -14.22 -4.04 -7.19
N TYR A 289 -13.18 -3.29 -6.84
CA TYR A 289 -11.81 -3.72 -7.09
C TYR A 289 -11.46 -4.97 -6.26
N GLU A 290 -11.86 -5.02 -4.99
CA GLU A 290 -11.66 -6.19 -4.13
C GLU A 290 -12.39 -7.43 -4.66
N GLU A 291 -13.62 -7.28 -5.16
CA GLU A 291 -14.37 -8.37 -5.78
C GLU A 291 -13.61 -8.97 -6.98
N GLU A 292 -13.05 -8.14 -7.86
CA GLU A 292 -12.29 -8.60 -9.03
C GLU A 292 -10.92 -9.19 -8.65
N ILE A 293 -10.24 -8.57 -7.65
CA ILE A 293 -8.96 -9.04 -7.13
C ILE A 293 -9.11 -10.40 -6.45
N GLU A 294 -10.19 -10.62 -5.69
CA GLU A 294 -10.44 -11.90 -5.02
C GLU A 294 -10.67 -13.04 -6.01
N LYS A 295 -11.44 -12.76 -7.07
CA LYS A 295 -11.80 -13.76 -8.09
C LYS A 295 -10.65 -14.16 -9.00
N THR A 296 -9.71 -13.26 -9.23
CA THR A 296 -8.65 -13.49 -10.20
C THR A 296 -7.58 -14.48 -9.71
N THR A 297 -7.11 -15.32 -10.61
CA THR A 297 -5.92 -16.17 -10.44
C THR A 297 -4.66 -15.57 -11.09
N GLU A 298 -4.80 -14.43 -11.75
CA GLU A 298 -3.69 -13.75 -12.44
C GLU A 298 -2.73 -13.04 -11.47
N LEU A 299 -3.16 -12.80 -10.23
CA LEU A 299 -2.37 -12.16 -9.18
C LEU A 299 -2.01 -13.16 -8.08
N THR A 300 -0.78 -13.10 -7.60
CA THR A 300 -0.39 -13.82 -6.38
C THR A 300 -1.02 -13.16 -5.15
N GLU A 301 -1.12 -13.89 -4.03
CA GLU A 301 -1.67 -13.32 -2.79
C GLU A 301 -0.87 -12.12 -2.28
N GLU A 302 0.44 -12.10 -2.50
CA GLU A 302 1.29 -10.97 -2.13
C GLU A 302 1.01 -9.74 -2.99
N GLN A 303 0.73 -9.93 -4.28
CA GLN A 303 0.33 -8.86 -5.17
C GLN A 303 -1.04 -8.32 -4.78
N LYS A 304 -2.00 -9.20 -4.49
CA LYS A 304 -3.32 -8.83 -3.97
C LYS A 304 -3.19 -8.02 -2.67
N ASN A 305 -2.39 -8.48 -1.70
CA ASN A 305 -2.19 -7.79 -0.43
C ASN A 305 -1.55 -6.41 -0.61
N SER A 306 -0.67 -6.25 -1.57
CA SER A 306 -0.07 -4.95 -1.87
C SER A 306 -1.08 -3.97 -2.49
N ILE A 307 -1.93 -4.45 -3.40
CA ILE A 307 -3.04 -3.67 -3.95
C ILE A 307 -4.00 -3.27 -2.81
N ARG A 308 -4.40 -4.21 -1.96
CA ARG A 308 -5.26 -3.97 -0.79
C ARG A 308 -4.69 -2.91 0.15
N SER A 309 -3.36 -2.84 0.27
CA SER A 309 -2.69 -1.77 1.03
C SER A 309 -2.97 -0.39 0.43
N GLY A 310 -2.93 -0.26 -0.88
CA GLY A 310 -3.32 0.96 -1.58
C GLY A 310 -4.80 1.29 -1.41
N LEU A 311 -5.69 0.29 -1.54
CA LEU A 311 -7.13 0.47 -1.39
C LEU A 311 -7.52 0.93 0.03
N ALA A 312 -6.98 0.29 1.06
CA ALA A 312 -7.21 0.68 2.45
C ALA A 312 -6.70 2.10 2.73
N THR A 313 -5.53 2.43 2.19
CA THR A 313 -4.98 3.79 2.29
C THR A 313 -5.88 4.81 1.58
N ALA A 314 -6.45 4.48 0.42
CA ALA A 314 -7.36 5.37 -0.30
C ALA A 314 -8.54 5.84 0.58
N LEU A 315 -9.17 4.91 1.31
CA LEU A 315 -10.32 5.20 2.17
C LEU A 315 -9.95 6.14 3.32
N TYR A 316 -8.88 5.81 4.04
CA TYR A 316 -8.44 6.59 5.19
C TYR A 316 -7.84 7.94 4.78
N SER A 317 -7.06 7.97 3.71
CA SER A 317 -6.48 9.19 3.15
C SER A 317 -7.57 10.15 2.66
N PHE A 318 -8.59 9.64 1.95
CA PHE A 318 -9.72 10.47 1.57
C PHE A 318 -10.41 11.11 2.79
N ASN A 319 -10.66 10.33 3.84
CA ASN A 319 -11.25 10.86 5.07
C ASN A 319 -10.37 11.91 5.76
N TYR A 320 -9.05 11.75 5.66
CA TYR A 320 -8.08 12.68 6.26
C TYR A 320 -8.02 14.02 5.51
N TRP A 321 -7.99 13.99 4.19
CA TRP A 321 -7.72 15.16 3.34
C TRP A 321 -8.96 15.90 2.84
N LYS A 322 -10.14 15.25 2.78
CA LYS A 322 -11.36 15.84 2.18
C LYS A 322 -11.82 17.16 2.78
N ASN A 323 -11.44 17.46 4.02
CA ASN A 323 -11.86 18.66 4.75
C ASN A 323 -10.69 19.61 5.02
N LYS A 324 -9.56 19.47 4.33
CA LYS A 324 -8.42 20.36 4.36
C LYS A 324 -8.35 21.21 3.11
#